data_4bcd8c7a8f4037f6f4d37d3aeb59adf0
#
_entry.id   4bcd8c7a8f4037f6f4d37d3aeb59adf0
#
_cell.length_a   1.000
_cell.length_b   1.000
_cell.length_c   1.000
_cell.angle_alpha   90.00
_cell.angle_beta   90.00
_cell.angle_gamma   90.00
#
_symmetry.space_group_name_H-M   'P 1'
#
loop_
_entity.id
_entity.type
_entity.pdbx_description
1 polymer ?
#
loop_
_entity_poly.entity_id
_entity_poly.type
_entity_poly.pdbx_seq_one_letter_code
_entity_poly.pdbx_strand_id
1 'polypeptide(L)' 'MAYQYTRYFENEVLSKRPYLKKAWCEFVVSNAEHSEPQEHNRIRFWAKVPELGGRYLRVITLSDGRTIHNAFPDRGFKP' A
#
# COMPACT_ATOMS: atom_id res chain seq x y z
N MET A 1 -15.46 6.39 -0.52
CA MET A 1 -15.43 4.96 -0.77
C MET A 1 -14.68 4.25 0.32
N ALA A 2 -15.21 3.15 0.78
CA ALA A 2 -14.60 2.43 1.89
C ALA A 2 -13.52 1.49 1.39
N TYR A 3 -12.37 1.52 2.04
CA TYR A 3 -11.32 0.53 1.85
C TYR A 3 -11.50 -0.57 2.87
N GLN A 4 -10.97 -1.74 2.56
CA GLN A 4 -10.99 -2.86 3.47
C GLN A 4 -9.55 -3.32 3.67
N TYR A 5 -9.35 -4.18 4.66
CA TYR A 5 -8.02 -4.66 5.03
C TYR A 5 -8.09 -6.15 5.27
N THR A 6 -7.12 -6.88 4.73
CA THR A 6 -7.07 -8.32 5.01
C THR A 6 -6.66 -8.54 6.46
N ARG A 7 -7.01 -9.71 6.98
CA ARG A 7 -6.59 -10.08 8.32
C ARG A 7 -5.05 -10.11 8.39
N TYR A 8 -4.42 -10.57 7.33
CA TYR A 8 -2.95 -10.56 7.24
C TYR A 8 -2.39 -9.15 7.43
N PHE A 9 -2.98 -8.17 6.76
CA PHE A 9 -2.51 -6.79 6.88
C PHE A 9 -2.62 -6.31 8.32
N GLU A 10 -3.78 -6.53 8.94
CA GLU A 10 -4.02 -6.02 10.28
C GLU A 10 -3.18 -6.75 11.33
N ASN A 11 -2.99 -8.05 11.18
CA ASN A 11 -2.29 -8.84 12.19
C ASN A 11 -0.79 -8.93 11.97
N GLU A 12 -0.35 -8.99 10.72
CA GLU A 12 1.06 -9.21 10.41
C GLU A 12 1.77 -7.95 9.95
N VAL A 13 1.20 -7.24 8.98
CA VAL A 13 1.89 -6.11 8.39
C VAL A 13 2.01 -4.96 9.38
N LEU A 14 0.92 -4.60 10.04
CA LEU A 14 0.96 -3.53 11.02
C LEU A 14 1.81 -3.88 12.22
N SER A 15 1.85 -5.15 12.59
CA SER A 15 2.68 -5.61 13.69
C SER A 15 4.16 -5.45 13.38
N LYS A 16 4.57 -5.80 12.16
CA LYS A 16 5.97 -5.67 11.72
C LYS A 16 6.35 -4.22 11.46
N ARG A 17 5.38 -3.40 11.05
CA ARG A 17 5.62 -2.00 10.70
C ARG A 17 4.70 -1.10 11.51
N PRO A 18 4.96 -0.94 12.81
CA PRO A 18 4.04 -0.17 13.67
C PRO A 18 3.98 1.30 13.31
N TYR A 19 4.95 1.82 12.57
CA TYR A 19 4.91 3.21 12.10
C TYR A 19 3.89 3.42 10.98
N LEU A 20 3.48 2.33 10.32
CA LEU A 20 2.63 2.39 9.14
C LEU A 20 1.21 2.80 9.52
N LYS A 21 0.64 3.75 8.77
CA LYS A 21 -0.73 4.22 9.02
C LYS A 21 -1.64 3.79 7.89
N LYS A 22 -2.83 3.34 8.24
CA LYS A 22 -3.84 2.96 7.26
C LYS A 22 -4.16 4.12 6.31
N ALA A 23 -4.19 5.35 6.86
CA ALA A 23 -4.47 6.52 6.04
C ALA A 23 -3.46 6.70 4.91
N TRP A 24 -2.19 6.35 5.16
CA TRP A 24 -1.16 6.44 4.12
C TRP A 24 -1.43 5.44 2.99
N CYS A 25 -1.85 4.23 3.37
CA CYS A 25 -2.14 3.19 2.38
C CYS A 25 -3.32 3.59 1.50
N GLU A 26 -4.36 4.13 2.10
CA GLU A 26 -5.52 4.60 1.36
C GLU A 26 -5.16 5.77 0.45
N PHE A 27 -4.32 6.67 0.93
CA PHE A 27 -3.83 7.78 0.12
C PHE A 27 -3.11 7.28 -1.12
N VAL A 28 -2.22 6.29 -0.95
CA VAL A 28 -1.44 5.75 -2.06
C VAL A 28 -2.36 5.12 -3.11
N VAL A 29 -3.33 4.34 -2.68
CA VAL A 29 -4.25 3.70 -3.64
C VAL A 29 -5.08 4.75 -4.37
N SER A 30 -5.55 5.78 -3.66
CA SER A 30 -6.37 6.84 -4.25
C SER A 30 -5.59 7.76 -5.17
N ASN A 31 -4.29 7.94 -4.92
CA ASN A 31 -3.47 8.92 -5.61
C ASN A 31 -2.24 8.29 -6.24
N ALA A 32 -2.33 7.05 -6.67
CA ALA A 32 -1.19 6.32 -7.18
C ALA A 32 -0.55 7.03 -8.36
N GLU A 33 0.75 7.21 -8.30
CA GLU A 33 1.53 7.74 -9.42
C GLU A 33 1.85 6.64 -10.41
N HIS A 34 1.84 5.40 -9.95
CA HIS A 34 2.06 4.24 -10.78
C HIS A 34 1.34 3.05 -10.17
N SER A 35 0.81 2.18 -11.01
CA SER A 35 0.19 0.94 -10.56
C SER A 35 0.39 -0.12 -11.61
N GLU A 36 0.43 -1.38 -11.18
CA GLU A 36 0.56 -2.49 -12.11
C GLU A 36 0.04 -3.78 -11.47
N PRO A 37 -0.38 -4.73 -12.30
CA PRO A 37 -0.81 -6.03 -11.77
C PRO A 37 0.37 -6.79 -11.19
N GLN A 38 0.07 -7.65 -10.23
CA GLN A 38 1.06 -8.49 -9.59
C GLN A 38 0.50 -9.90 -9.53
N GLU A 39 1.38 -10.87 -9.38
CA GLU A 39 0.99 -12.27 -9.28
C GLU A 39 -0.06 -12.51 -8.21
N HIS A 40 -0.81 -13.60 -8.35
CA HIS A 40 -1.84 -14.04 -7.40
C HIS A 40 -3.02 -13.08 -7.31
N ASN A 41 -3.37 -12.44 -8.43
CA ASN A 41 -4.51 -11.53 -8.51
C ASN A 41 -4.38 -10.37 -7.52
N ARG A 42 -3.18 -9.83 -7.42
CA ARG A 42 -2.91 -8.63 -6.62
C ARG A 42 -2.66 -7.46 -7.54
N ILE A 43 -2.77 -6.26 -6.98
CA ILE A 43 -2.42 -5.02 -7.68
C ILE A 43 -1.50 -4.25 -6.75
N ARG A 44 -0.43 -3.69 -7.29
CA ARG A 44 0.48 -2.87 -6.50
C ARG A 44 0.41 -1.42 -6.97
N PHE A 45 0.49 -0.52 -6.00
CA PHE A 45 0.36 0.91 -6.22
C PHE A 45 1.54 1.61 -5.55
N TRP A 46 1.99 2.70 -6.13
CA TRP A 46 3.07 3.51 -5.55
C TRP A 46 2.68 4.98 -5.57
N ALA A 47 2.99 5.68 -4.49
CA ALA A 47 2.93 7.12 -4.44
C ALA A 47 3.84 7.60 -3.32
N LYS A 48 4.29 8.84 -3.43
CA LYS A 48 5.07 9.46 -2.36
C LYS A 48 4.16 9.78 -1.19
N VAL A 49 4.65 9.52 0.01
CA VAL A 49 3.94 9.86 1.23
C VAL A 49 4.77 10.92 1.95
N PRO A 50 4.26 12.16 2.05
CA PRO A 50 5.05 13.24 2.68
C PRO A 50 5.50 12.90 4.09
N GLU A 51 4.65 12.24 4.87
CA GLU A 51 4.96 11.88 6.25
C GLU A 51 6.09 10.86 6.36
N LEU A 52 6.43 10.20 5.24
CA LEU A 52 7.57 9.29 5.18
C LEU A 52 8.81 9.98 4.59
N GLY A 53 8.87 11.30 4.69
CA GLY A 53 9.98 12.05 4.12
C GLY A 53 9.97 12.04 2.60
N GLY A 54 8.79 11.92 2.00
CA GLY A 54 8.65 11.91 0.55
C GLY A 54 9.05 10.60 -0.11
N ARG A 55 9.22 9.55 0.68
CA ARG A 55 9.56 8.23 0.13
C ARG A 55 8.33 7.58 -0.49
N TYR A 56 8.58 6.71 -1.47
CA TYR A 56 7.51 5.95 -2.10
C TYR A 56 7.05 4.84 -1.17
N LEU A 57 5.75 4.73 -1.02
CA LEU A 57 5.12 3.63 -0.31
C LEU A 57 4.50 2.71 -1.34
N ARG A 58 4.84 1.43 -1.30
CA ARG A 58 4.19 0.44 -2.14
C ARG A 58 3.03 -0.15 -1.35
N VAL A 59 1.84 -0.11 -1.94
CA VAL A 59 0.65 -0.70 -1.32
C VAL A 59 0.12 -1.78 -2.26
N ILE A 60 -0.16 -2.95 -1.70
CA ILE A 60 -0.64 -4.09 -2.47
C ILE A 60 -2.07 -4.36 -2.03
N THR A 61 -2.98 -4.42 -3.03
CA THR A 61 -4.38 -4.76 -2.77
C THR A 61 -4.71 -6.11 -3.40
N LEU A 62 -5.86 -6.63 -3.03
CA LEU A 62 -6.45 -7.74 -3.76
C LEU A 62 -6.92 -7.23 -5.13
N SER A 63 -7.49 -8.12 -5.94
CA SER A 63 -7.88 -7.77 -7.31
C SER A 63 -8.96 -6.70 -7.38
N ASP A 64 -9.65 -6.44 -6.28
CA ASP A 64 -10.70 -5.41 -6.24
C ASP A 64 -10.13 -3.98 -6.20
N GLY A 65 -8.82 -3.83 -5.98
CA GLY A 65 -8.20 -2.51 -5.88
C GLY A 65 -8.59 -1.75 -4.63
N ARG A 66 -9.18 -2.40 -3.65
CA ARG A 66 -9.69 -1.76 -2.43
C ARG A 66 -9.32 -2.46 -1.15
N THR A 67 -9.16 -3.78 -1.19
CA THR A 67 -8.80 -4.53 0.00
C THR A 67 -7.29 -4.53 0.13
N ILE A 68 -6.79 -3.77 1.07
CA ILE A 68 -5.35 -3.59 1.26
C ILE A 68 -4.79 -4.81 1.98
N HIS A 69 -3.73 -5.37 1.39
CA HIS A 69 -3.15 -6.64 1.85
C HIS A 69 -1.73 -6.47 2.39
N ASN A 70 -0.96 -5.54 1.84
CA ASN A 70 0.42 -5.34 2.27
C ASN A 70 0.83 -3.91 1.95
N ALA A 71 1.84 -3.42 2.64
CA ALA A 71 2.39 -2.10 2.36
C ALA A 71 3.77 -1.99 2.98
N PHE A 72 4.69 -1.34 2.27
CA PHE A 72 6.03 -1.10 2.79
C PHE A 72 6.71 0.01 1.97
N PRO A 73 7.64 0.75 2.59
CA PRO A 73 8.42 1.74 1.84
C PRO A 73 9.27 1.02 0.79
N ASP A 74 9.30 1.55 -0.41
CA ASP A 74 9.99 0.90 -1.52
C ASP A 74 11.11 1.80 -2.03
N ARG A 75 12.33 1.56 -1.55
CA ARG A 75 13.48 2.34 -1.94
C ARG A 75 13.92 2.07 -3.37
N GLY A 76 13.57 0.90 -3.89
CA GLY A 76 13.98 0.51 -5.23
C GLY A 76 13.08 1.04 -6.33
N PHE A 77 11.96 1.63 -5.97
CA PHE A 77 11.04 2.13 -6.97
C PHE A 77 11.55 3.40 -7.62
N LYS A 78 11.54 3.42 -8.96
CA LYS A 78 11.91 4.60 -9.73
C LYS A 78 10.77 4.90 -10.69
N PRO A 79 10.16 6.07 -10.56
CA PRO A 79 9.03 6.44 -11.43
C PRO A 79 9.43 6.60 -12.89
#